data_730d4eb8b765e12b26b9ed2f437ffc99
#
_entry.id   730d4eb8b765e12b26b9ed2f437ffc99
#
_cell.length_a   1.000
_cell.length_b   1.000
_cell.length_c   1.000
_cell.angle_alpha   90.00
_cell.angle_beta   90.00
_cell.angle_gamma   90.00
#
_symmetry.space_group_name_H-M   'P 1'
#
loop_
_entity.id
_entity.type
_entity.pdbx_description
1 polymer ?
#
loop_
_entity_poly.entity_id
_entity_poly.type
_entity_poly.pdbx_seq_one_letter_code
_entity_poly.pdbx_strand_id
1 'polypeptide(L)'
;MPTPIPGPPGVPLLGNIFDVNPAETWNSLNKLAKQYGPIFKINALGHQIVFIGNVKLLAEITDEKRFRKCVTGPVVEIRYTVNDSLFTAYDDEKSWGIAHRIMAPHATKEATEQVFNDIAEVIPDLTKKWSASPKQRIKASDDLDVILIASCMKSFFNQRVDYIANPTERKKGLECVNAFQSATMEALKRPTRPGFLNLLYKPRFSSWTSTLRNFSKEVIKSRKNTPDQSRKDMLDALLNGVDPETQQKLKESQVIDEIITIFIGAATAANLLTYAVYYLSKNPEELKKGAAEIDSVVGDGPIDLSHLNQLHYVEAILRETFRLSATAPGFNIEPIPSDSKAPVLLGGGEYEIPHNQPMIAILNAVNRDPEVFEYPEEFKPEQVLGEKWDNLPAAAKKGFGNGKRECFGKLWAWQWSFFTLASIIKETTFELENPNYELFANGAFSIKPLDMFVLFSPRK
;
A
#
# COMPACT_ATOMS: atom_id res chain seq x y z
N MET A 1 15.53 -35.17 9.30
CA MET A 1 14.08 -35.02 9.50
C MET A 1 13.79 -33.52 9.43
N PRO A 2 12.69 -33.10 8.82
CA PRO A 2 12.33 -31.68 8.76
C PRO A 2 12.22 -31.06 10.16
N THR A 3 12.61 -29.80 10.28
CA THR A 3 12.51 -29.05 11.52
C THR A 3 11.06 -28.59 11.72
N PRO A 4 10.44 -28.83 12.89
CA PRO A 4 9.11 -28.28 13.17
C PRO A 4 9.12 -26.75 13.12
N ILE A 5 8.16 -26.15 12.40
CA ILE A 5 8.02 -24.69 12.37
C ILE A 5 7.74 -24.19 13.80
N PRO A 6 8.58 -23.29 14.36
CA PRO A 6 8.42 -22.77 15.71
C PRO A 6 7.20 -21.85 15.82
N GLY A 7 6.81 -21.52 17.04
CA GLY A 7 5.75 -20.57 17.32
C GLY A 7 5.43 -20.49 18.81
N PRO A 8 4.67 -19.46 19.25
CA PRO A 8 4.28 -19.35 20.64
C PRO A 8 3.39 -20.50 21.10
N PRO A 9 3.49 -20.94 22.37
CA PRO A 9 2.58 -21.91 22.92
C PRO A 9 1.17 -21.33 22.98
N GLY A 10 0.22 -22.01 22.31
CA GLY A 10 -1.18 -21.56 22.30
C GLY A 10 -1.93 -21.99 23.58
N VAL A 11 -3.00 -21.24 23.91
CA VAL A 11 -3.94 -21.68 24.96
C VAL A 11 -4.96 -22.68 24.40
N PRO A 12 -5.45 -23.63 25.18
CA PRO A 12 -6.45 -24.62 24.71
C PRO A 12 -7.65 -23.96 24.02
N LEU A 13 -8.09 -24.49 22.89
CA LEU A 13 -9.20 -24.05 22.06
C LEU A 13 -9.04 -22.70 21.36
N LEU A 14 -8.35 -21.74 21.98
CA LEU A 14 -8.19 -20.39 21.43
C LEU A 14 -6.89 -20.21 20.64
N GLY A 15 -5.89 -21.07 20.90
CA GLY A 15 -4.58 -20.96 20.27
C GLY A 15 -3.85 -19.69 20.68
N ASN A 16 -3.34 -18.95 19.71
CA ASN A 16 -2.45 -17.82 19.89
C ASN A 16 -3.15 -16.46 19.75
N ILE A 17 -4.46 -16.37 20.02
CA ILE A 17 -5.20 -15.10 19.86
C ILE A 17 -4.69 -13.96 20.77
N PHE A 18 -4.02 -14.30 21.87
CA PHE A 18 -3.46 -13.32 22.80
C PHE A 18 -2.01 -12.91 22.49
N ASP A 19 -1.35 -13.63 21.58
CA ASP A 19 0.03 -13.34 21.16
C ASP A 19 0.08 -12.19 20.13
N VAL A 20 -1.07 -11.82 19.54
CA VAL A 20 -1.19 -10.75 18.57
C VAL A 20 -2.18 -9.71 19.07
N ASN A 21 -1.71 -8.48 19.33
CA ASN A 21 -2.58 -7.36 19.65
C ASN A 21 -3.29 -6.85 18.37
N PRO A 22 -4.62 -6.93 18.26
CA PRO A 22 -5.34 -6.48 17.07
C PRO A 22 -5.20 -4.98 16.76
N ALA A 23 -4.85 -4.16 17.76
CA ALA A 23 -4.59 -2.74 17.55
C ALA A 23 -3.20 -2.49 16.94
N GLU A 24 -2.27 -3.43 17.10
CA GLU A 24 -0.88 -3.35 16.67
C GLU A 24 -0.42 -4.66 16.02
N THR A 25 -1.26 -5.23 15.16
CA THR A 25 -1.04 -6.57 14.56
C THR A 25 0.38 -6.74 14.03
N TRP A 26 0.84 -5.80 13.22
CA TRP A 26 2.15 -5.92 12.55
C TRP A 26 3.33 -5.75 13.51
N ASN A 27 3.21 -4.91 14.55
CA ASN A 27 4.21 -4.82 15.61
C ASN A 27 4.32 -6.13 16.40
N SER A 28 3.18 -6.77 16.69
CA SER A 28 3.16 -8.08 17.36
C SER A 28 3.83 -9.14 16.48
N LEU A 29 3.52 -9.19 15.19
CA LEU A 29 4.12 -10.14 14.23
C LEU A 29 5.62 -9.91 14.07
N ASN A 30 6.08 -8.66 14.02
CA ASN A 30 7.51 -8.32 13.97
C ASN A 30 8.25 -8.77 15.23
N LYS A 31 7.64 -8.62 16.42
CA LYS A 31 8.21 -9.13 17.69
C LYS A 31 8.32 -10.65 17.66
N LEU A 32 7.30 -11.34 17.17
CA LEU A 32 7.32 -12.80 17.03
C LEU A 32 8.38 -13.27 16.01
N ALA A 33 8.54 -12.56 14.89
CA ALA A 33 9.61 -12.84 13.92
C ALA A 33 11.00 -12.72 14.57
N LYS A 34 11.23 -11.69 15.39
CA LYS A 34 12.50 -11.53 16.15
C LYS A 34 12.71 -12.64 17.17
N GLN A 35 11.64 -13.14 17.79
CA GLN A 35 11.70 -14.16 18.84
C GLN A 35 11.85 -15.59 18.30
N TYR A 36 11.11 -15.93 17.25
CA TYR A 36 11.01 -17.29 16.72
C TYR A 36 11.83 -17.52 15.44
N GLY A 37 12.39 -16.45 14.87
CA GLY A 37 13.22 -16.53 13.67
C GLY A 37 12.46 -16.27 12.37
N PRO A 38 13.10 -16.60 11.23
CA PRO A 38 12.66 -16.18 9.89
C PRO A 38 11.40 -16.90 9.40
N ILE A 39 10.99 -17.95 10.06
CA ILE A 39 9.73 -18.67 9.82
C ILE A 39 9.10 -19.06 11.15
N PHE A 40 7.83 -18.76 11.33
CA PHE A 40 7.08 -19.16 12.51
C PHE A 40 5.60 -19.37 12.18
N LYS A 41 4.87 -20.00 13.08
CA LYS A 41 3.43 -20.22 12.90
C LYS A 41 2.62 -19.72 14.08
N ILE A 42 1.40 -19.31 13.78
CA ILE A 42 0.37 -18.96 14.76
C ILE A 42 -0.85 -19.83 14.46
N ASN A 43 -1.49 -20.33 15.50
CA ASN A 43 -2.79 -20.98 15.41
C ASN A 43 -3.83 -20.13 16.13
N ALA A 44 -4.77 -19.57 15.40
CA ALA A 44 -5.85 -18.77 15.95
C ALA A 44 -7.20 -19.44 15.69
N LEU A 45 -7.91 -19.84 16.74
CA LEU A 45 -9.22 -20.48 16.65
C LEU A 45 -9.23 -21.71 15.70
N GLY A 46 -8.15 -22.50 15.70
CA GLY A 46 -8.00 -23.68 14.85
C GLY A 46 -7.44 -23.40 13.44
N HIS A 47 -7.24 -22.14 13.07
CA HIS A 47 -6.65 -21.73 11.79
C HIS A 47 -5.14 -21.50 11.96
N GLN A 48 -4.33 -22.34 11.34
CA GLN A 48 -2.89 -22.18 11.30
C GLN A 48 -2.48 -21.25 10.15
N ILE A 49 -1.61 -20.27 10.46
CA ILE A 49 -0.96 -19.40 9.48
C ILE A 49 0.54 -19.47 9.72
N VAL A 50 1.31 -19.59 8.64
CA VAL A 50 2.78 -19.56 8.67
C VAL A 50 3.24 -18.17 8.24
N PHE A 51 4.23 -17.64 8.93
CA PHE A 51 4.78 -16.30 8.68
C PHE A 51 6.23 -16.41 8.21
N ILE A 52 6.57 -15.62 7.20
CA ILE A 52 7.90 -15.54 6.60
C ILE A 52 8.48 -14.14 6.85
N GLY A 53 9.66 -14.07 7.45
CA GLY A 53 10.27 -12.83 7.92
C GLY A 53 11.71 -12.58 7.42
N ASN A 54 12.24 -13.32 6.42
CA ASN A 54 13.55 -13.02 5.84
C ASN A 54 13.55 -13.08 4.30
N VAL A 55 14.59 -12.52 3.71
CA VAL A 55 14.74 -12.41 2.24
C VAL A 55 14.92 -13.77 1.57
N LYS A 56 15.66 -14.69 2.20
CA LYS A 56 15.95 -16.02 1.64
C LYS A 56 14.68 -16.84 1.44
N LEU A 57 13.85 -16.96 2.47
CA LEU A 57 12.57 -17.68 2.37
C LEU A 57 11.56 -16.96 1.50
N LEU A 58 11.56 -15.60 1.50
CA LEU A 58 10.73 -14.84 0.59
C LEU A 58 11.07 -15.14 -0.87
N ALA A 59 12.36 -15.29 -1.21
CA ALA A 59 12.77 -15.69 -2.55
C ALA A 59 12.17 -17.03 -2.98
N GLU A 60 12.13 -18.01 -2.06
CA GLU A 60 11.56 -19.32 -2.35
C GLU A 60 10.03 -19.28 -2.56
N ILE A 61 9.30 -18.54 -1.72
CA ILE A 61 7.83 -18.48 -1.81
C ILE A 61 7.32 -17.55 -2.92
N THR A 62 8.19 -16.79 -3.57
CA THR A 62 7.84 -15.99 -4.76
C THR A 62 7.98 -16.77 -6.08
N ASP A 63 8.33 -18.05 -6.05
CA ASP A 63 8.32 -18.92 -7.23
C ASP A 63 6.87 -19.29 -7.61
N GLU A 64 6.34 -18.67 -8.67
CA GLU A 64 4.97 -18.87 -9.16
C GLU A 64 4.70 -20.28 -9.70
N LYS A 65 5.71 -21.11 -9.89
CA LYS A 65 5.52 -22.54 -10.23
C LYS A 65 5.14 -23.37 -9.01
N ARG A 66 5.41 -22.89 -7.81
CA ARG A 66 5.20 -23.58 -6.54
C ARG A 66 4.14 -22.91 -5.67
N PHE A 67 4.01 -21.60 -5.78
CA PHE A 67 3.19 -20.76 -4.92
C PHE A 67 2.29 -19.83 -5.72
N ARG A 68 1.15 -19.46 -5.11
CA ARG A 68 0.20 -18.50 -5.65
C ARG A 68 -0.31 -17.55 -4.57
N LYS A 69 -0.95 -16.46 -4.97
CA LYS A 69 -1.66 -15.59 -4.02
C LYS A 69 -2.73 -16.37 -3.27
N CYS A 70 -2.76 -16.22 -1.95
CA CYS A 70 -3.81 -16.77 -1.10
C CYS A 70 -4.85 -15.70 -0.76
N VAL A 71 -6.10 -15.94 -1.12
CA VAL A 71 -7.24 -15.09 -0.72
C VAL A 71 -7.88 -15.70 0.51
N THR A 72 -7.44 -15.27 1.69
CA THR A 72 -7.87 -15.80 2.99
C THR A 72 -7.92 -14.71 4.06
N GLY A 73 -8.52 -15.03 5.20
CA GLY A 73 -8.58 -14.13 6.35
C GLY A 73 -9.16 -12.76 6.02
N PRO A 74 -8.46 -11.66 6.35
CA PRO A 74 -8.96 -10.29 6.12
C PRO A 74 -9.28 -9.98 4.66
N VAL A 75 -8.57 -10.59 3.69
CA VAL A 75 -8.81 -10.35 2.26
C VAL A 75 -10.21 -10.85 1.85
N VAL A 76 -10.64 -11.99 2.42
CA VAL A 76 -12.01 -12.50 2.21
C VAL A 76 -13.05 -11.51 2.77
N GLU A 77 -12.76 -10.89 3.91
CA GLU A 77 -13.67 -9.94 4.53
C GLU A 77 -13.80 -8.63 3.72
N ILE A 78 -12.75 -8.21 3.02
CA ILE A 78 -12.80 -7.06 2.09
C ILE A 78 -13.75 -7.34 0.92
N ARG A 79 -13.97 -8.61 0.53
CA ARG A 79 -14.94 -8.98 -0.51
C ARG A 79 -16.36 -8.49 -0.22
N TYR A 80 -16.74 -8.30 1.04
CA TYR A 80 -18.04 -7.70 1.38
C TYR A 80 -18.17 -6.24 0.90
N THR A 81 -17.07 -5.57 0.60
CA THR A 81 -17.05 -4.19 0.09
C THR A 81 -16.87 -4.13 -1.42
N VAL A 82 -16.01 -4.98 -1.98
CA VAL A 82 -15.54 -4.93 -3.39
C VAL A 82 -15.75 -6.22 -4.17
N ASN A 83 -16.52 -7.18 -3.65
CA ASN A 83 -16.84 -8.46 -4.27
C ASN A 83 -15.57 -9.17 -4.84
N ASP A 84 -15.61 -9.57 -6.10
CA ASP A 84 -14.58 -10.26 -6.86
C ASP A 84 -13.71 -9.29 -7.69
N SER A 85 -13.41 -8.11 -7.13
CA SER A 85 -12.52 -7.14 -7.77
C SER A 85 -11.09 -7.66 -7.94
N LEU A 86 -10.29 -6.93 -8.71
CA LEU A 86 -8.89 -7.25 -9.03
C LEU A 86 -8.05 -7.63 -7.79
N PHE A 87 -8.32 -7.00 -6.64
CA PHE A 87 -7.59 -7.29 -5.40
C PHE A 87 -8.07 -8.57 -4.70
N THR A 88 -9.37 -8.82 -4.65
CA THR A 88 -10.00 -9.84 -3.82
C THR A 88 -10.43 -11.10 -4.55
N ALA A 89 -10.38 -11.11 -5.88
CA ALA A 89 -10.74 -12.29 -6.67
C ALA A 89 -9.86 -13.49 -6.34
N TYR A 90 -10.47 -14.66 -6.22
CA TYR A 90 -9.76 -15.94 -6.13
C TYR A 90 -9.03 -16.25 -7.43
N ASP A 91 -8.07 -17.17 -7.39
CA ASP A 91 -7.22 -17.46 -8.54
C ASP A 91 -7.94 -18.17 -9.70
N ASP A 92 -9.07 -18.84 -9.41
CA ASP A 92 -9.96 -19.50 -10.35
C ASP A 92 -11.13 -18.63 -10.85
N GLU A 93 -11.32 -17.43 -10.27
CA GLU A 93 -12.36 -16.52 -10.70
C GLU A 93 -11.97 -15.81 -12.01
N LYS A 94 -12.81 -15.93 -13.04
CA LYS A 94 -12.58 -15.29 -14.34
C LYS A 94 -12.61 -13.78 -14.30
N SER A 95 -13.30 -13.19 -13.31
CA SER A 95 -13.40 -11.74 -13.11
C SER A 95 -12.04 -11.08 -12.98
N TRP A 96 -11.07 -11.72 -12.28
CA TRP A 96 -9.72 -11.19 -12.18
C TRP A 96 -9.08 -10.98 -13.55
N GLY A 97 -9.10 -12.01 -14.41
CA GLY A 97 -8.49 -11.92 -15.75
C GLY A 97 -9.17 -10.86 -16.62
N ILE A 98 -10.50 -10.79 -16.58
CA ILE A 98 -11.28 -9.82 -17.36
C ILE A 98 -10.92 -8.39 -16.91
N ALA A 99 -11.02 -8.09 -15.62
CA ALA A 99 -10.69 -6.77 -15.08
C ALA A 99 -9.22 -6.41 -15.36
N HIS A 100 -8.30 -7.34 -15.12
CA HIS A 100 -6.87 -7.12 -15.32
C HIS A 100 -6.56 -6.76 -16.77
N ARG A 101 -7.06 -7.52 -17.76
CA ARG A 101 -6.77 -7.26 -19.17
C ARG A 101 -7.40 -5.96 -19.69
N ILE A 102 -8.58 -5.59 -19.18
CA ILE A 102 -9.22 -4.30 -19.50
C ILE A 102 -8.41 -3.13 -18.95
N MET A 103 -7.88 -3.25 -17.73
CA MET A 103 -7.18 -2.17 -17.04
C MET A 103 -5.69 -2.10 -17.38
N ALA A 104 -5.05 -3.21 -17.73
CA ALA A 104 -3.60 -3.33 -17.93
C ALA A 104 -2.98 -2.29 -18.89
N PRO A 105 -3.62 -1.89 -20.00
CA PRO A 105 -3.08 -0.84 -20.86
C PRO A 105 -2.84 0.50 -20.17
N HIS A 106 -3.56 0.77 -19.06
CA HIS A 106 -3.43 1.99 -18.25
C HIS A 106 -2.45 1.89 -17.08
N ALA A 107 -1.81 0.74 -16.91
CA ALA A 107 -0.83 0.47 -15.84
C ALA A 107 0.59 0.24 -16.38
N THR A 108 0.83 0.49 -17.66
CA THR A 108 2.18 0.42 -18.27
C THR A 108 3.01 1.63 -17.88
N LYS A 109 4.33 1.56 -18.13
CA LYS A 109 5.24 2.69 -17.89
C LYS A 109 4.81 3.91 -18.72
N GLU A 110 4.53 3.71 -20.00
CA GLU A 110 4.11 4.77 -20.92
C GLU A 110 2.80 5.43 -20.48
N ALA A 111 1.81 4.64 -20.08
CA ALA A 111 0.55 5.16 -19.56
C ALA A 111 0.73 5.95 -18.27
N THR A 112 1.64 5.49 -17.40
CA THR A 112 1.98 6.19 -16.16
C THR A 112 2.68 7.53 -16.43
N GLU A 113 3.60 7.56 -17.39
CA GLU A 113 4.29 8.79 -17.81
C GLU A 113 3.31 9.79 -18.44
N GLN A 114 2.33 9.32 -19.23
CA GLN A 114 1.31 10.19 -19.83
C GLN A 114 0.44 10.93 -18.80
N VAL A 115 0.21 10.35 -17.63
CA VAL A 115 -0.58 10.99 -16.56
C VAL A 115 0.29 11.80 -15.57
N PHE A 116 1.58 11.94 -15.83
CA PHE A 116 2.47 12.76 -14.99
C PHE A 116 1.96 14.20 -14.85
N ASN A 117 1.55 14.82 -15.94
CA ASN A 117 1.04 16.20 -15.94
C ASN A 117 -0.26 16.34 -15.12
N ASP A 118 -1.08 15.30 -15.03
CA ASP A 118 -2.27 15.29 -14.18
C ASP A 118 -1.87 15.34 -12.70
N ILE A 119 -0.82 14.60 -12.32
CA ILE A 119 -0.27 14.64 -10.96
C ILE A 119 0.36 16.01 -10.70
N ALA A 120 1.16 16.51 -11.63
CA ALA A 120 1.83 17.81 -11.52
C ALA A 120 0.86 18.99 -11.44
N GLU A 121 -0.34 18.87 -11.99
CA GLU A 121 -1.42 19.86 -11.85
C GLU A 121 -2.01 19.89 -10.44
N VAL A 122 -2.06 18.72 -9.76
CA VAL A 122 -2.76 18.57 -8.48
C VAL A 122 -1.86 18.83 -7.27
N ILE A 123 -0.62 18.37 -7.28
CA ILE A 123 0.28 18.45 -6.13
C ILE A 123 0.57 19.89 -5.64
N PRO A 124 0.63 20.93 -6.49
CA PRO A 124 0.78 22.30 -6.03
C PRO A 124 -0.29 22.79 -5.05
N ASP A 125 -1.49 22.22 -5.03
CA ASP A 125 -2.50 22.58 -4.02
C ASP A 125 -2.01 22.22 -2.60
N LEU A 126 -1.32 21.07 -2.47
CA LEU A 126 -0.75 20.62 -1.21
C LEU A 126 0.43 21.53 -0.80
N THR A 127 1.41 21.68 -1.69
CA THR A 127 2.65 22.41 -1.35
C THR A 127 2.39 23.88 -1.09
N LYS A 128 1.50 24.54 -1.83
CA LYS A 128 1.06 25.90 -1.56
C LYS A 128 0.41 26.04 -0.19
N LYS A 129 -0.42 25.08 0.22
CA LYS A 129 -0.99 25.09 1.57
C LYS A 129 0.09 24.94 2.62
N TRP A 130 1.04 24.01 2.43
CA TRP A 130 2.06 23.72 3.43
C TRP A 130 3.15 24.78 3.53
N SER A 131 3.37 25.56 2.48
CA SER A 131 4.30 26.71 2.44
C SER A 131 3.61 28.06 2.70
N ALA A 132 2.31 28.10 3.03
CA ALA A 132 1.57 29.36 3.13
C ALA A 132 2.05 30.27 4.26
N SER A 133 2.56 29.72 5.35
CA SER A 133 3.08 30.48 6.49
C SER A 133 4.14 29.69 7.28
N PRO A 134 5.08 30.40 7.94
CA PRO A 134 6.06 29.74 8.79
C PRO A 134 5.43 28.98 9.96
N LYS A 135 5.98 27.80 10.27
CA LYS A 135 5.57 26.93 11.40
C LYS A 135 4.07 26.59 11.43
N GLN A 136 3.50 26.42 10.25
CA GLN A 136 2.11 26.01 10.14
C GLN A 136 1.94 24.58 10.67
N ARG A 137 1.08 24.43 11.69
CA ARG A 137 0.74 23.13 12.29
C ARG A 137 -0.18 22.33 11.39
N ILE A 138 0.27 21.18 10.94
CA ILE A 138 -0.47 20.34 9.99
C ILE A 138 -0.46 18.88 10.46
N LYS A 139 -1.61 18.21 10.35
CA LYS A 139 -1.71 16.76 10.37
C LYS A 139 -1.47 16.25 8.96
N ALA A 140 -0.21 15.93 8.64
CA ALA A 140 0.22 15.63 7.28
C ALA A 140 -0.57 14.48 6.63
N SER A 141 -0.95 13.45 7.42
CA SER A 141 -1.70 12.30 6.94
C SER A 141 -3.04 12.69 6.29
N ASP A 142 -3.77 13.65 6.89
CA ASP A 142 -5.11 14.01 6.40
C ASP A 142 -5.03 14.77 5.06
N ASP A 143 -3.99 15.61 4.89
CA ASP A 143 -3.78 16.32 3.63
C ASP A 143 -3.24 15.39 2.55
N LEU A 144 -2.33 14.47 2.89
CA LEU A 144 -1.81 13.46 1.97
C LEU A 144 -2.89 12.50 1.50
N ASP A 145 -3.80 12.08 2.38
CA ASP A 145 -4.93 11.25 2.03
C ASP A 145 -5.84 11.91 0.99
N VAL A 146 -6.20 13.19 1.19
CA VAL A 146 -7.13 13.88 0.26
C VAL A 146 -6.45 14.30 -1.04
N ILE A 147 -5.17 14.68 -1.03
CA ILE A 147 -4.46 15.02 -2.27
C ILE A 147 -4.21 13.77 -3.12
N LEU A 148 -4.05 12.60 -2.50
CA LEU A 148 -3.99 11.33 -3.20
C LEU A 148 -5.30 11.05 -3.94
N ILE A 149 -6.47 11.20 -3.26
CA ILE A 149 -7.78 11.04 -3.92
C ILE A 149 -7.91 12.04 -5.08
N ALA A 150 -7.52 13.31 -4.89
CA ALA A 150 -7.54 14.30 -5.97
C ALA A 150 -6.69 13.87 -7.17
N SER A 151 -5.50 13.31 -6.90
CA SER A 151 -4.60 12.81 -7.94
C SER A 151 -5.19 11.58 -8.67
N CYS A 152 -5.81 10.64 -7.94
CA CYS A 152 -6.53 9.52 -8.55
C CYS A 152 -7.70 10.00 -9.42
N MET A 153 -8.50 10.96 -8.91
CA MET A 153 -9.61 11.54 -9.65
C MET A 153 -9.16 12.18 -10.95
N LYS A 154 -8.04 12.90 -10.93
CA LYS A 154 -7.50 13.56 -12.13
C LYS A 154 -6.87 12.55 -13.09
N SER A 155 -5.95 11.68 -12.60
CA SER A 155 -5.17 10.76 -13.44
C SER A 155 -6.03 9.66 -14.06
N PHE A 156 -6.91 9.04 -13.26
CA PHE A 156 -7.66 7.86 -13.71
C PHE A 156 -9.04 8.18 -14.25
N PHE A 157 -9.63 9.30 -13.81
CA PHE A 157 -11.02 9.62 -14.10
C PHE A 157 -11.20 10.99 -14.79
N ASN A 158 -10.09 11.70 -15.07
CA ASN A 158 -10.08 13.05 -15.66
C ASN A 158 -11.03 14.05 -14.96
N GLN A 159 -11.06 13.99 -13.63
CA GLN A 159 -11.89 14.88 -12.80
C GLN A 159 -11.00 15.70 -11.87
N ARG A 160 -10.90 17.01 -12.11
CA ARG A 160 -10.16 17.93 -11.23
C ARG A 160 -11.06 18.35 -10.07
N VAL A 161 -10.67 17.97 -8.85
CA VAL A 161 -11.38 18.31 -7.62
C VAL A 161 -10.42 18.93 -6.63
N ASP A 162 -10.79 20.05 -6.05
CA ASP A 162 -9.99 20.73 -5.02
C ASP A 162 -10.41 20.23 -3.62
N TYR A 163 -9.74 19.19 -3.16
CA TYR A 163 -9.92 18.66 -1.80
C TYR A 163 -9.06 19.37 -0.75
N ILE A 164 -8.21 20.32 -1.15
CA ILE A 164 -7.32 21.05 -0.23
C ILE A 164 -7.95 22.36 0.24
N ALA A 165 -8.37 23.22 -0.68
CA ALA A 165 -8.88 24.55 -0.36
C ALA A 165 -10.42 24.63 -0.28
N ASN A 166 -11.16 23.72 -0.97
CA ASN A 166 -12.61 23.68 -0.90
C ASN A 166 -13.11 22.86 0.31
N PRO A 167 -13.73 23.51 1.34
CA PRO A 167 -14.14 22.79 2.55
C PRO A 167 -15.18 21.68 2.32
N THR A 168 -16.10 21.90 1.36
CA THR A 168 -17.17 20.93 1.04
C THR A 168 -16.58 19.70 0.37
N GLU A 169 -15.73 19.88 -0.63
CA GLU A 169 -15.07 18.76 -1.31
C GLU A 169 -14.07 18.06 -0.38
N ARG A 170 -13.32 18.82 0.44
CA ARG A 170 -12.44 18.25 1.46
C ARG A 170 -13.21 17.33 2.43
N LYS A 171 -14.37 17.75 2.89
CA LYS A 171 -15.21 16.92 3.76
C LYS A 171 -15.58 15.60 3.07
N LYS A 172 -16.02 15.65 1.81
CA LYS A 172 -16.35 14.43 1.02
C LYS A 172 -15.13 13.52 0.84
N GLY A 173 -13.96 14.09 0.52
CA GLY A 173 -12.71 13.34 0.41
C GLY A 173 -12.36 12.62 1.72
N LEU A 174 -12.42 13.32 2.85
CA LEU A 174 -12.16 12.72 4.17
C LEU A 174 -13.21 11.67 4.55
N GLU A 175 -14.48 11.85 4.20
CA GLU A 175 -15.52 10.83 4.40
C GLU A 175 -15.22 9.56 3.61
N CYS A 176 -14.77 9.69 2.35
CA CYS A 176 -14.33 8.56 1.54
C CYS A 176 -13.12 7.86 2.17
N VAL A 177 -12.08 8.61 2.58
CA VAL A 177 -10.89 8.10 3.27
C VAL A 177 -11.29 7.33 4.54
N ASN A 178 -12.09 7.95 5.39
CA ASN A 178 -12.54 7.34 6.64
C ASN A 178 -13.36 6.06 6.40
N ALA A 179 -14.16 6.04 5.35
CA ALA A 179 -14.98 4.88 5.00
C ALA A 179 -14.10 3.69 4.59
N PHE A 180 -13.12 3.87 3.69
CA PHE A 180 -12.26 2.74 3.30
C PHE A 180 -11.30 2.32 4.42
N GLN A 181 -10.74 3.25 5.20
CA GLN A 181 -9.91 2.91 6.35
C GLN A 181 -10.70 2.12 7.40
N SER A 182 -11.93 2.55 7.71
CA SER A 182 -12.80 1.87 8.67
C SER A 182 -13.26 0.49 8.17
N ALA A 183 -13.62 0.38 6.88
CA ALA A 183 -14.04 -0.88 6.29
C ALA A 183 -12.90 -1.90 6.27
N THR A 184 -11.69 -1.51 5.87
CA THR A 184 -10.52 -2.38 5.85
C THR A 184 -10.04 -2.76 7.25
N MET A 185 -10.14 -1.84 8.23
CA MET A 185 -9.85 -2.12 9.64
C MET A 185 -10.85 -3.13 10.22
N GLU A 186 -12.12 -2.98 9.93
CA GLU A 186 -13.15 -3.93 10.35
C GLU A 186 -12.91 -5.30 9.71
N ALA A 187 -12.60 -5.35 8.41
CA ALA A 187 -12.26 -6.58 7.71
C ALA A 187 -11.07 -7.31 8.37
N LEU A 188 -10.06 -6.56 8.83
CA LEU A 188 -8.90 -7.16 9.54
C LEU A 188 -9.29 -7.80 10.88
N LYS A 189 -10.25 -7.21 11.60
CA LYS A 189 -10.68 -7.67 12.92
C LYS A 189 -11.67 -8.84 12.87
N ARG A 190 -12.42 -9.00 11.79
CA ARG A 190 -13.52 -10.00 11.70
C ARG A 190 -13.05 -11.44 11.86
N PRO A 191 -11.94 -11.88 11.26
CA PRO A 191 -11.46 -13.25 11.40
C PRO A 191 -10.97 -13.61 12.82
N THR A 192 -10.64 -12.59 13.65
CA THR A 192 -10.08 -12.79 15.00
C THR A 192 -11.11 -12.80 16.11
N ARG A 193 -12.41 -12.71 15.79
CA ARG A 193 -13.49 -12.72 16.77
C ARG A 193 -14.59 -13.70 16.41
N PRO A 194 -15.37 -14.19 17.41
CA PRO A 194 -16.51 -15.09 17.16
C PRO A 194 -17.49 -14.49 16.16
N GLY A 195 -17.91 -15.28 15.17
CA GLY A 195 -18.72 -14.84 14.02
C GLY A 195 -20.02 -14.12 14.39
N PHE A 196 -20.67 -14.55 15.49
CA PHE A 196 -21.92 -13.90 15.94
C PHE A 196 -21.72 -12.43 16.36
N LEU A 197 -20.54 -12.06 16.84
CA LEU A 197 -20.20 -10.68 17.17
C LEU A 197 -20.10 -9.79 15.92
N ASN A 198 -19.82 -10.35 14.76
CA ASN A 198 -19.80 -9.60 13.51
C ASN A 198 -21.17 -8.97 13.16
N LEU A 199 -22.27 -9.55 13.66
CA LEU A 199 -23.62 -9.00 13.48
C LEU A 199 -23.77 -7.61 14.12
N LEU A 200 -23.12 -7.36 15.25
CA LEU A 200 -23.14 -6.07 15.95
C LEU A 200 -22.47 -4.96 15.14
N TYR A 201 -21.47 -5.30 14.35
CA TYR A 201 -20.71 -4.34 13.54
C TYR A 201 -21.23 -4.22 12.10
N LYS A 202 -22.14 -5.10 11.69
CA LYS A 202 -22.71 -5.12 10.33
C LYS A 202 -23.31 -3.78 9.89
N PRO A 203 -24.09 -3.05 10.72
CA PRO A 203 -24.68 -1.76 10.30
C PRO A 203 -23.61 -0.71 9.95
N ARG A 204 -22.56 -0.60 10.79
CA ARG A 204 -21.45 0.33 10.54
C ARG A 204 -20.67 -0.06 9.28
N PHE A 205 -20.35 -1.34 9.13
CA PHE A 205 -19.65 -1.84 7.95
C PHE A 205 -20.45 -1.59 6.67
N SER A 206 -21.77 -1.83 6.70
CA SER A 206 -22.67 -1.53 5.56
C SER A 206 -22.71 -0.03 5.26
N SER A 207 -22.69 0.84 6.28
CA SER A 207 -22.66 2.29 6.09
C SER A 207 -21.38 2.72 5.37
N TRP A 208 -20.21 2.26 5.79
CA TRP A 208 -18.94 2.58 5.12
C TRP A 208 -18.90 2.07 3.68
N THR A 209 -19.34 0.83 3.46
CA THR A 209 -19.46 0.26 2.10
C THR A 209 -20.40 1.10 1.24
N SER A 210 -21.54 1.54 1.79
CA SER A 210 -22.49 2.40 1.05
C SER A 210 -21.88 3.75 0.71
N THR A 211 -21.11 4.37 1.61
CA THR A 211 -20.38 5.63 1.33
C THR A 211 -19.43 5.45 0.15
N LEU A 212 -18.62 4.40 0.13
CA LEU A 212 -17.69 4.12 -0.97
C LEU A 212 -18.42 3.86 -2.29
N ARG A 213 -19.47 3.07 -2.28
CA ARG A 213 -20.26 2.78 -3.49
C ARG A 213 -20.96 4.03 -4.02
N ASN A 214 -21.46 4.90 -3.16
CA ASN A 214 -22.08 6.16 -3.58
C ASN A 214 -21.04 7.12 -4.17
N PHE A 215 -19.86 7.23 -3.56
CA PHE A 215 -18.75 8.02 -4.10
C PHE A 215 -18.36 7.52 -5.50
N SER A 216 -18.21 6.22 -5.69
CA SER A 216 -17.91 5.63 -7.01
C SER A 216 -19.00 5.87 -8.05
N LYS A 217 -20.29 5.83 -7.64
CA LYS A 217 -21.42 6.19 -8.52
C LYS A 217 -21.38 7.67 -8.93
N GLU A 218 -20.97 8.57 -8.03
CA GLU A 218 -20.78 9.99 -8.36
C GLU A 218 -19.66 10.18 -9.40
N VAL A 219 -18.56 9.45 -9.27
CA VAL A 219 -17.45 9.43 -10.26
C VAL A 219 -17.99 9.03 -11.64
N ILE A 220 -18.75 7.94 -11.73
CA ILE A 220 -19.36 7.46 -12.98
C ILE A 220 -20.36 8.49 -13.53
N LYS A 221 -21.21 9.04 -12.69
CA LYS A 221 -22.21 10.03 -13.09
C LYS A 221 -21.56 11.32 -13.61
N SER A 222 -20.50 11.78 -12.98
CA SER A 222 -19.76 12.96 -13.42
C SER A 222 -19.22 12.76 -14.84
N ARG A 223 -18.66 11.59 -15.17
CA ARG A 223 -18.21 11.26 -16.54
C ARG A 223 -19.36 11.33 -17.55
N LYS A 224 -20.54 10.76 -17.24
CA LYS A 224 -21.70 10.77 -18.13
C LYS A 224 -22.21 12.19 -18.43
N ASN A 225 -21.97 13.13 -17.53
CA ASN A 225 -22.39 14.53 -17.65
C ASN A 225 -21.32 15.45 -18.26
N THR A 226 -20.11 14.96 -18.48
CA THR A 226 -19.01 15.76 -19.03
C THR A 226 -19.08 15.71 -20.57
N PRO A 227 -19.03 16.87 -21.27
CA PRO A 227 -19.10 16.93 -22.73
C PRO A 227 -17.93 16.24 -23.43
N ASP A 228 -16.72 16.33 -22.84
CA ASP A 228 -15.51 15.71 -23.38
C ASP A 228 -15.42 14.25 -22.93
N GLN A 229 -15.84 13.36 -23.81
CA GLN A 229 -15.71 11.89 -23.67
C GLN A 229 -14.56 11.33 -24.52
N SER A 230 -13.73 12.20 -25.11
CA SER A 230 -12.65 11.79 -26.02
C SER A 230 -11.48 11.13 -25.32
N ARG A 231 -11.27 11.44 -24.03
CA ARG A 231 -10.15 10.91 -23.25
C ARG A 231 -10.32 9.41 -22.97
N LYS A 232 -9.37 8.62 -23.44
CA LYS A 232 -9.25 7.19 -23.19
C LYS A 232 -8.44 6.97 -21.91
N ASP A 233 -9.07 7.14 -20.77
CA ASP A 233 -8.49 6.94 -19.45
C ASP A 233 -8.97 5.63 -18.79
N MET A 234 -8.52 5.37 -17.56
CA MET A 234 -8.91 4.19 -16.77
C MET A 234 -10.44 4.05 -16.62
N LEU A 235 -11.16 5.18 -16.43
CA LEU A 235 -12.61 5.12 -16.29
C LEU A 235 -13.30 4.75 -17.61
N ASP A 236 -12.79 5.24 -18.75
CA ASP A 236 -13.29 4.81 -20.04
C ASP A 236 -13.06 3.31 -20.26
N ALA A 237 -11.88 2.81 -19.89
CA ALA A 237 -11.59 1.37 -19.95
C ALA A 237 -12.55 0.55 -19.08
N LEU A 238 -12.80 0.97 -17.85
CA LEU A 238 -13.72 0.29 -16.95
C LEU A 238 -15.18 0.28 -17.46
N LEU A 239 -15.63 1.39 -18.06
CA LEU A 239 -17.02 1.53 -18.52
C LEU A 239 -17.27 0.90 -19.89
N ASN A 240 -16.31 0.98 -20.81
CA ASN A 240 -16.48 0.67 -22.22
C ASN A 240 -15.54 -0.44 -22.72
N GLY A 241 -14.47 -0.74 -21.97
CA GLY A 241 -13.46 -1.71 -22.35
C GLY A 241 -14.04 -3.11 -22.56
N VAL A 242 -13.47 -3.82 -23.53
CA VAL A 242 -13.81 -5.20 -23.87
C VAL A 242 -12.60 -6.06 -23.61
N ASP A 243 -12.76 -7.09 -22.82
CA ASP A 243 -11.69 -8.05 -22.59
C ASP A 243 -11.30 -8.75 -23.92
N PRO A 244 -10.03 -8.66 -24.34
CA PRO A 244 -9.61 -9.20 -25.62
C PRO A 244 -9.73 -10.74 -25.74
N GLU A 245 -9.69 -11.46 -24.61
CA GLU A 245 -9.79 -12.92 -24.62
C GLU A 245 -11.23 -13.42 -24.61
N THR A 246 -12.08 -12.83 -23.76
CA THR A 246 -13.45 -13.35 -23.54
C THR A 246 -14.52 -12.55 -24.26
N GLN A 247 -14.18 -11.39 -24.82
CA GLN A 247 -15.10 -10.42 -25.42
C GLN A 247 -16.16 -9.88 -24.43
N GLN A 248 -15.90 -10.02 -23.13
CA GLN A 248 -16.80 -9.54 -22.08
C GLN A 248 -16.46 -8.11 -21.66
N LYS A 249 -17.46 -7.40 -21.18
CA LYS A 249 -17.33 -6.10 -20.52
C LYS A 249 -17.58 -6.26 -19.02
N LEU A 250 -17.07 -5.30 -18.22
CA LEU A 250 -17.44 -5.21 -16.82
C LEU A 250 -18.89 -4.75 -16.67
N LYS A 251 -19.60 -5.33 -15.71
CA LYS A 251 -20.92 -4.83 -15.29
C LYS A 251 -20.73 -3.56 -14.47
N GLU A 252 -21.73 -2.68 -14.41
CA GLU A 252 -21.64 -1.44 -13.63
C GLU A 252 -21.29 -1.69 -12.14
N SER A 253 -21.79 -2.80 -11.56
CA SER A 253 -21.40 -3.19 -10.20
C SER A 253 -19.92 -3.52 -10.07
N GLN A 254 -19.32 -4.17 -11.06
CA GLN A 254 -17.89 -4.49 -11.09
C GLN A 254 -17.04 -3.23 -11.33
N VAL A 255 -17.51 -2.31 -12.18
CA VAL A 255 -16.85 -0.99 -12.34
C VAL A 255 -16.79 -0.24 -11.00
N ILE A 256 -17.89 -0.23 -10.22
CA ILE A 256 -17.92 0.35 -8.89
C ILE A 256 -16.90 -0.33 -7.97
N ASP A 257 -16.86 -1.65 -7.99
CA ASP A 257 -15.95 -2.45 -7.16
C ASP A 257 -14.47 -2.16 -7.50
N GLU A 258 -14.13 -2.00 -8.78
CA GLU A 258 -12.77 -1.63 -9.20
C GLU A 258 -12.40 -0.18 -8.83
N ILE A 259 -13.31 0.78 -8.94
CA ILE A 259 -13.08 2.16 -8.49
C ILE A 259 -12.78 2.18 -6.98
N ILE A 260 -13.54 1.45 -6.17
CA ILE A 260 -13.28 1.34 -4.72
C ILE A 260 -11.90 0.68 -4.48
N THR A 261 -11.59 -0.37 -5.24
CA THR A 261 -10.30 -1.08 -5.15
C THR A 261 -9.13 -0.15 -5.45
N ILE A 262 -9.24 0.73 -6.46
CA ILE A 262 -8.22 1.74 -6.78
C ILE A 262 -8.00 2.66 -5.57
N PHE A 263 -9.04 3.20 -4.93
CA PHE A 263 -8.87 4.09 -3.78
C PHE A 263 -8.28 3.39 -2.56
N ILE A 264 -8.72 2.15 -2.26
CA ILE A 264 -8.16 1.36 -1.15
C ILE A 264 -6.67 1.09 -1.40
N GLY A 265 -6.31 0.70 -2.62
CA GLY A 265 -4.92 0.42 -3.00
C GLY A 265 -4.04 1.68 -2.95
N ALA A 266 -4.54 2.77 -3.50
CA ALA A 266 -3.80 4.04 -3.59
C ALA A 266 -3.44 4.61 -2.21
N ALA A 267 -4.27 4.43 -1.18
CA ALA A 267 -4.05 4.94 0.18
C ALA A 267 -2.67 4.57 0.77
N THR A 268 -2.08 3.46 0.33
CA THR A 268 -0.73 3.06 0.77
C THR A 268 0.35 4.06 0.37
N ALA A 269 0.19 4.77 -0.75
CA ALA A 269 1.14 5.78 -1.22
C ALA A 269 1.11 7.05 -0.33
N ALA A 270 -0.08 7.52 0.07
CA ALA A 270 -0.20 8.64 1.02
C ALA A 270 0.41 8.29 2.39
N ASN A 271 0.19 7.06 2.84
CA ASN A 271 0.78 6.56 4.07
C ASN A 271 2.32 6.50 3.98
N LEU A 272 2.88 6.08 2.84
CA LEU A 272 4.33 6.08 2.60
C LEU A 272 4.91 7.49 2.75
N LEU A 273 4.28 8.51 2.17
CA LEU A 273 4.72 9.89 2.32
C LEU A 273 4.58 10.42 3.75
N THR A 274 3.57 9.97 4.49
CA THR A 274 3.46 10.30 5.91
C THR A 274 4.66 9.76 6.70
N TYR A 275 5.12 8.55 6.40
CA TYR A 275 6.36 8.00 6.96
C TYR A 275 7.62 8.76 6.47
N ALA A 276 7.68 9.15 5.20
CA ALA A 276 8.80 9.94 4.68
C ALA A 276 8.96 11.26 5.44
N VAL A 277 7.85 11.97 5.68
CA VAL A 277 7.84 13.20 6.49
C VAL A 277 8.32 12.92 7.92
N TYR A 278 7.91 11.80 8.53
CA TYR A 278 8.39 11.39 9.84
C TYR A 278 9.91 11.16 9.85
N TYR A 279 10.41 10.30 8.96
CA TYR A 279 11.84 9.97 8.94
C TYR A 279 12.71 11.18 8.62
N LEU A 280 12.32 12.03 7.68
CA LEU A 280 13.04 13.25 7.36
C LEU A 280 13.02 14.27 8.51
N SER A 281 11.91 14.36 9.26
CA SER A 281 11.85 15.20 10.47
C SER A 281 12.77 14.70 11.60
N LYS A 282 13.00 13.37 11.68
CA LYS A 282 13.95 12.77 12.64
C LYS A 282 15.40 12.81 12.14
N ASN A 283 15.61 12.96 10.83
CA ASN A 283 16.93 12.94 10.19
C ASN A 283 17.10 14.19 9.30
N PRO A 284 17.25 15.39 9.89
CA PRO A 284 17.27 16.65 9.14
C PRO A 284 18.45 16.76 8.17
N GLU A 285 19.54 16.05 8.38
CA GLU A 285 20.67 16.04 7.44
C GLU A 285 20.28 15.32 6.13
N GLU A 286 19.45 14.28 6.20
CA GLU A 286 18.96 13.58 5.00
C GLU A 286 17.99 14.46 4.21
N LEU A 287 17.17 15.27 4.90
CA LEU A 287 16.34 16.29 4.28
C LEU A 287 17.19 17.34 3.54
N LYS A 288 18.29 17.80 4.15
CA LYS A 288 19.22 18.78 3.53
C LYS A 288 19.89 18.19 2.28
N LYS A 289 20.34 16.93 2.32
CA LYS A 289 20.94 16.27 1.15
C LYS A 289 19.94 16.18 -0.01
N GLY A 290 18.71 15.73 0.26
CA GLY A 290 17.65 15.69 -0.76
C GLY A 290 17.32 17.06 -1.32
N ALA A 291 17.27 18.09 -0.46
CA ALA A 291 17.05 19.47 -0.87
C ALA A 291 18.19 20.01 -1.78
N ALA A 292 19.44 19.73 -1.43
CA ALA A 292 20.60 20.13 -2.23
C ALA A 292 20.63 19.45 -3.60
N GLU A 293 20.23 18.19 -3.69
CA GLU A 293 20.09 17.50 -4.98
C GLU A 293 19.01 18.17 -5.84
N ILE A 294 17.85 18.49 -5.27
CA ILE A 294 16.76 19.16 -5.99
C ILE A 294 17.23 20.54 -6.50
N ASP A 295 17.93 21.31 -5.69
CA ASP A 295 18.46 22.62 -6.11
C ASP A 295 19.44 22.50 -7.27
N SER A 296 20.30 21.48 -7.23
CA SER A 296 21.27 21.22 -8.29
C SER A 296 20.64 20.75 -9.60
N VAL A 297 19.60 19.91 -9.53
CA VAL A 297 19.01 19.25 -10.71
C VAL A 297 17.89 20.11 -11.30
N VAL A 298 17.02 20.68 -10.46
CA VAL A 298 15.80 21.37 -10.88
C VAL A 298 15.98 22.89 -10.90
N GLY A 299 16.74 23.44 -9.93
CA GLY A 299 16.84 24.88 -9.73
C GLY A 299 15.49 25.50 -9.36
N ASP A 300 15.25 26.74 -9.85
CA ASP A 300 14.04 27.51 -9.52
C ASP A 300 12.79 27.08 -10.30
N GLY A 301 12.95 26.28 -11.35
CA GLY A 301 11.84 25.81 -12.21
C GLY A 301 10.94 24.76 -11.56
N PRO A 302 9.83 24.41 -12.21
CA PRO A 302 9.00 23.30 -11.77
C PRO A 302 9.71 21.96 -11.99
N ILE A 303 9.39 20.98 -11.15
CA ILE A 303 9.83 19.60 -11.36
C ILE A 303 9.04 19.00 -12.53
N ASP A 304 9.73 18.45 -13.50
CA ASP A 304 9.15 17.67 -14.60
C ASP A 304 9.57 16.20 -14.53
N LEU A 305 9.03 15.38 -15.44
CA LEU A 305 9.30 13.95 -15.46
C LEU A 305 10.78 13.63 -15.71
N SER A 306 11.50 14.47 -16.49
CA SER A 306 12.92 14.23 -16.79
C SER A 306 13.82 14.46 -15.56
N HIS A 307 13.42 15.38 -14.69
CA HIS A 307 14.12 15.62 -13.43
C HIS A 307 14.04 14.42 -12.48
N LEU A 308 12.90 13.70 -12.43
CA LEU A 308 12.77 12.54 -11.55
C LEU A 308 13.85 11.48 -11.83
N ASN A 309 14.24 11.30 -13.08
CA ASN A 309 15.29 10.35 -13.46
C ASN A 309 16.70 10.75 -12.97
N GLN A 310 16.87 11.96 -12.43
CA GLN A 310 18.14 12.53 -11.97
C GLN A 310 18.17 12.74 -10.44
N LEU A 311 17.02 12.63 -9.76
CA LEU A 311 16.89 12.83 -8.31
C LEU A 311 17.16 11.52 -7.56
N HIS A 312 18.38 11.01 -7.65
CA HIS A 312 18.77 9.69 -7.12
C HIS A 312 18.70 9.62 -5.59
N TYR A 313 19.08 10.71 -4.90
CA TYR A 313 19.06 10.74 -3.45
C TYR A 313 17.63 10.85 -2.90
N VAL A 314 16.79 11.66 -3.52
CA VAL A 314 15.36 11.74 -3.16
C VAL A 314 14.67 10.39 -3.40
N GLU A 315 15.04 9.68 -4.48
CA GLU A 315 14.54 8.32 -4.70
C GLU A 315 15.03 7.34 -3.62
N ALA A 316 16.29 7.46 -3.20
CA ALA A 316 16.84 6.64 -2.12
C ALA A 316 16.14 6.94 -0.77
N ILE A 317 15.79 8.19 -0.47
CA ILE A 317 14.93 8.56 0.67
C ILE A 317 13.60 7.80 0.61
N LEU A 318 12.95 7.79 -0.55
CA LEU A 318 11.67 7.10 -0.73
C LEU A 318 11.81 5.57 -0.59
N ARG A 319 12.86 4.97 -1.19
CA ARG A 319 13.17 3.54 -1.07
C ARG A 319 13.42 3.14 0.39
N GLU A 320 14.19 3.93 1.11
CA GLU A 320 14.53 3.67 2.51
C GLU A 320 13.30 3.83 3.42
N THR A 321 12.46 4.83 3.15
CA THR A 321 11.16 4.97 3.80
C THR A 321 10.31 3.72 3.59
N PHE A 322 10.22 3.24 2.35
CA PHE A 322 9.45 2.04 2.01
C PHE A 322 10.02 0.77 2.64
N ARG A 323 11.35 0.66 2.71
CA ARG A 323 12.02 -0.45 3.41
C ARG A 323 11.63 -0.50 4.88
N LEU A 324 11.77 0.60 5.60
CA LEU A 324 11.49 0.67 7.03
C LEU A 324 9.99 0.65 7.35
N SER A 325 9.15 1.11 6.44
CA SER A 325 7.71 1.25 6.65
C SER A 325 6.93 0.81 5.40
N ALA A 326 6.98 -0.49 5.11
CA ALA A 326 6.11 -1.09 4.11
C ALA A 326 4.65 -0.85 4.51
N THR A 327 3.97 0.07 3.83
CA THR A 327 2.62 0.53 4.21
C THR A 327 1.52 -0.48 3.94
N ALA A 328 1.76 -1.45 3.03
CA ALA A 328 1.07 -2.74 2.98
C ALA A 328 2.03 -3.78 3.56
N PRO A 329 2.01 -4.02 4.88
CA PRO A 329 3.13 -4.66 5.60
C PRO A 329 3.24 -6.17 5.39
N GLY A 330 2.39 -6.76 4.57
CA GLY A 330 2.50 -8.16 4.19
C GLY A 330 1.58 -8.55 3.05
N PHE A 331 1.85 -9.70 2.45
CA PHE A 331 0.97 -10.29 1.45
C PHE A 331 0.79 -11.80 1.67
N ASN A 332 -0.39 -12.27 1.32
CA ASN A 332 -0.81 -13.64 1.52
C ASN A 332 -0.41 -14.50 0.34
N ILE A 333 0.16 -15.67 0.62
CA ILE A 333 0.60 -16.64 -0.36
C ILE A 333 0.31 -18.07 0.15
N GLU A 334 0.16 -19.02 -0.75
CA GLU A 334 0.00 -20.43 -0.42
C GLU A 334 0.70 -21.30 -1.45
N PRO A 335 1.13 -22.54 -1.10
CA PRO A 335 1.51 -23.53 -2.09
C PRO A 335 0.36 -23.78 -3.06
N ILE A 336 0.68 -23.96 -4.35
CA ILE A 336 -0.33 -24.34 -5.34
C ILE A 336 -1.02 -25.64 -4.90
N PRO A 337 -2.36 -25.70 -4.84
CA PRO A 337 -3.09 -26.90 -4.50
C PRO A 337 -2.67 -28.08 -5.37
N SER A 338 -2.50 -29.22 -4.74
CA SER A 338 -2.11 -30.48 -5.40
C SER A 338 -2.74 -31.67 -4.67
N ASP A 339 -3.04 -32.73 -5.42
CA ASP A 339 -3.46 -34.01 -4.85
C ASP A 339 -2.29 -34.79 -4.22
N SER A 340 -1.06 -34.31 -4.38
CA SER A 340 0.13 -34.86 -3.74
C SER A 340 0.04 -34.74 -2.23
N LYS A 341 0.33 -35.85 -1.52
CA LYS A 341 0.49 -35.84 -0.06
C LYS A 341 1.86 -35.32 0.39
N ALA A 342 2.83 -35.23 -0.53
CA ALA A 342 4.16 -34.73 -0.22
C ALA A 342 4.09 -33.21 0.00
N PRO A 343 4.62 -32.71 1.11
CA PRO A 343 4.63 -31.28 1.39
C PRO A 343 5.57 -30.53 0.45
N VAL A 344 5.35 -29.22 0.33
CA VAL A 344 6.31 -28.33 -0.34
C VAL A 344 7.44 -28.01 0.65
N LEU A 345 8.69 -28.18 0.19
CA LEU A 345 9.87 -27.94 1.02
C LEU A 345 10.34 -26.48 0.92
N LEU A 346 10.70 -25.89 2.06
CA LEU A 346 11.34 -24.57 2.16
C LEU A 346 12.65 -24.67 2.94
N GLY A 347 13.52 -23.64 2.81
CA GLY A 347 14.80 -23.56 3.51
C GLY A 347 15.76 -24.67 3.08
N GLY A 348 15.76 -25.07 1.80
CA GLY A 348 16.58 -26.19 1.33
C GLY A 348 16.14 -27.55 1.86
N GLY A 349 14.89 -27.71 2.26
CA GLY A 349 14.32 -28.94 2.82
C GLY A 349 14.20 -28.95 4.35
N GLU A 350 14.53 -27.86 5.00
CA GLU A 350 14.46 -27.72 6.44
C GLU A 350 13.00 -27.70 6.95
N TYR A 351 12.10 -27.06 6.21
CA TYR A 351 10.69 -26.92 6.61
C TYR A 351 9.75 -27.58 5.61
N GLU A 352 8.72 -28.23 6.12
CA GLU A 352 7.63 -28.82 5.34
C GLU A 352 6.37 -27.97 5.44
N ILE A 353 5.83 -27.56 4.27
CA ILE A 353 4.61 -26.76 4.15
C ILE A 353 3.54 -27.62 3.46
N PRO A 354 2.45 -27.95 4.12
CA PRO A 354 1.33 -28.64 3.48
C PRO A 354 0.76 -27.82 2.31
N HIS A 355 0.27 -28.50 1.27
CA HIS A 355 -0.53 -27.83 0.25
C HIS A 355 -1.74 -27.14 0.90
N ASN A 356 -2.19 -25.99 0.37
CA ASN A 356 -3.25 -25.14 0.96
C ASN A 356 -2.91 -24.56 2.36
N GLN A 357 -1.65 -24.54 2.80
CA GLN A 357 -1.26 -23.86 4.01
C GLN A 357 -1.14 -22.33 3.73
N PRO A 358 -2.00 -21.49 4.31
CA PRO A 358 -1.85 -20.05 4.21
C PRO A 358 -0.54 -19.58 4.84
N MET A 359 0.16 -18.71 4.11
CA MET A 359 1.38 -18.07 4.57
C MET A 359 1.27 -16.55 4.39
N ILE A 360 1.95 -15.80 5.24
CA ILE A 360 2.06 -14.34 5.14
C ILE A 360 3.53 -13.95 5.16
N ALA A 361 3.98 -13.27 4.12
CA ALA A 361 5.26 -12.58 4.14
C ALA A 361 5.13 -11.30 4.96
N ILE A 362 5.93 -11.14 6.02
CA ILE A 362 5.97 -9.94 6.86
C ILE A 362 7.04 -9.01 6.30
N LEU A 363 6.64 -8.06 5.45
CA LEU A 363 7.58 -7.18 4.75
C LEU A 363 8.43 -6.35 5.70
N ASN A 364 7.87 -5.89 6.82
CA ASN A 364 8.64 -5.13 7.81
C ASN A 364 9.76 -5.96 8.47
N ALA A 365 9.59 -7.28 8.60
CA ALA A 365 10.65 -8.18 9.07
C ALA A 365 11.65 -8.48 7.94
N VAL A 366 11.15 -8.85 6.75
CA VAL A 366 11.98 -9.11 5.55
C VAL A 366 12.89 -7.93 5.23
N ASN A 367 12.35 -6.72 5.26
CA ASN A 367 13.07 -5.49 4.93
C ASN A 367 14.08 -5.06 6.02
N ARG A 368 14.14 -5.81 7.13
CA ARG A 368 15.12 -5.65 8.22
C ARG A 368 16.04 -6.85 8.36
N ASP A 369 16.11 -7.68 7.34
CA ASP A 369 17.00 -8.84 7.32
C ASP A 369 18.47 -8.39 7.44
N PRO A 370 19.18 -8.72 8.55
CA PRO A 370 20.56 -8.29 8.76
C PRO A 370 21.55 -8.99 7.84
N GLU A 371 21.14 -10.08 7.17
CA GLU A 371 21.97 -10.73 6.15
C GLU A 371 22.01 -9.92 4.84
N VAL A 372 21.08 -8.96 4.68
CA VAL A 372 20.92 -8.17 3.45
C VAL A 372 21.18 -6.68 3.68
N PHE A 373 20.74 -6.13 4.82
CA PHE A 373 20.87 -4.71 5.14
C PHE A 373 21.86 -4.47 6.27
N GLU A 374 22.88 -3.67 6.02
CA GLU A 374 23.93 -3.35 6.99
C GLU A 374 23.39 -2.59 8.22
N TYR A 375 22.41 -1.70 7.99
CA TYR A 375 21.76 -0.90 9.03
C TYR A 375 20.24 -1.20 9.05
N PRO A 376 19.81 -2.40 9.48
CA PRO A 376 18.45 -2.87 9.28
C PRO A 376 17.39 -2.03 9.99
N GLU A 377 17.71 -1.39 11.12
CA GLU A 377 16.76 -0.59 11.92
C GLU A 377 16.93 0.93 11.72
N GLU A 378 18.01 1.38 11.05
CA GLU A 378 18.32 2.80 10.89
C GLU A 378 17.79 3.33 9.55
N PHE A 379 17.44 4.62 9.54
CA PHE A 379 17.07 5.33 8.30
C PHE A 379 18.33 5.86 7.63
N LYS A 380 18.82 5.14 6.64
CA LYS A 380 20.05 5.45 5.88
C LYS A 380 19.81 5.30 4.39
N PRO A 381 19.39 6.36 3.68
CA PRO A 381 19.16 6.32 2.24
C PRO A 381 20.37 5.80 1.43
N GLU A 382 21.58 6.01 1.91
CA GLU A 382 22.80 5.56 1.23
C GLU A 382 22.93 4.03 1.10
N GLN A 383 22.21 3.24 1.91
CA GLN A 383 22.26 1.77 1.77
C GLN A 383 21.37 1.24 0.63
N VAL A 384 20.50 2.09 0.09
CA VAL A 384 19.61 1.77 -1.03
C VAL A 384 19.79 2.73 -2.22
N LEU A 385 20.94 3.41 -2.29
CA LEU A 385 21.31 4.36 -3.35
C LEU A 385 22.12 3.67 -4.46
N GLY A 386 21.76 3.91 -5.72
CA GLY A 386 22.55 3.52 -6.90
C GLY A 386 22.85 2.02 -6.94
N GLU A 387 24.12 1.66 -7.15
CA GLU A 387 24.58 0.28 -7.27
C GLU A 387 24.24 -0.59 -6.03
N LYS A 388 24.16 0.01 -4.83
CA LYS A 388 23.76 -0.74 -3.64
C LYS A 388 22.34 -1.26 -3.77
N TRP A 389 21.43 -0.43 -4.30
CA TRP A 389 20.06 -0.87 -4.62
C TRP A 389 20.05 -1.93 -5.71
N ASP A 390 20.83 -1.73 -6.79
CA ASP A 390 20.82 -2.63 -7.94
C ASP A 390 21.29 -4.03 -7.54
N ASN A 391 22.28 -4.10 -6.66
CA ASN A 391 22.88 -5.34 -6.15
C ASN A 391 22.06 -6.04 -5.06
N LEU A 392 20.99 -5.42 -4.51
CA LEU A 392 20.12 -6.13 -3.56
C LEU A 392 19.46 -7.35 -4.21
N PRO A 393 19.29 -8.44 -3.46
CA PRO A 393 18.54 -9.59 -3.91
C PRO A 393 17.14 -9.19 -4.42
N ALA A 394 16.65 -9.79 -5.50
CA ALA A 394 15.35 -9.47 -6.07
C ALA A 394 14.20 -9.61 -5.05
N ALA A 395 14.31 -10.56 -4.13
CA ALA A 395 13.33 -10.75 -3.06
C ALA A 395 13.28 -9.57 -2.07
N ALA A 396 14.40 -8.89 -1.81
CA ALA A 396 14.43 -7.69 -0.97
C ALA A 396 13.71 -6.48 -1.59
N LYS A 397 13.39 -6.55 -2.89
CA LYS A 397 12.68 -5.52 -3.66
C LYS A 397 11.19 -5.85 -3.91
N LYS A 398 10.64 -6.88 -3.23
CA LYS A 398 9.27 -7.38 -3.43
C LYS A 398 8.20 -6.66 -2.59
N GLY A 399 8.43 -5.42 -2.20
CA GLY A 399 7.47 -4.62 -1.44
C GLY A 399 6.11 -4.41 -2.12
N PHE A 400 6.04 -4.55 -3.43
CA PHE A 400 4.80 -4.50 -4.23
C PHE A 400 4.21 -5.88 -4.56
N GLY A 401 4.69 -6.94 -3.90
CA GLY A 401 4.24 -8.31 -4.16
C GLY A 401 5.02 -8.98 -5.29
N ASN A 402 4.42 -9.98 -5.95
CA ASN A 402 5.10 -10.83 -6.91
C ASN A 402 4.21 -11.31 -8.05
N GLY A 403 4.82 -11.51 -9.22
CA GLY A 403 4.29 -12.23 -10.38
C GLY A 403 2.99 -11.64 -10.93
N LYS A 404 2.10 -12.50 -11.41
CA LYS A 404 0.82 -12.08 -12.02
C LYS A 404 -0.09 -11.29 -11.09
N ARG A 405 0.13 -11.39 -9.77
CA ARG A 405 -0.64 -10.70 -8.73
C ARG A 405 0.17 -9.58 -8.06
N GLU A 406 1.29 -9.15 -8.64
CA GLU A 406 2.02 -7.95 -8.22
C GLU A 406 1.09 -6.73 -8.21
N CYS A 407 1.41 -5.73 -7.39
CA CYS A 407 0.58 -4.52 -7.29
C CYS A 407 0.34 -3.89 -8.65
N PHE A 408 -0.93 -3.81 -9.03
CA PHE A 408 -1.35 -3.25 -10.31
C PHE A 408 -1.00 -1.76 -10.44
N GLY A 409 -1.11 -1.00 -9.34
CA GLY A 409 -0.81 0.43 -9.28
C GLY A 409 0.65 0.80 -9.03
N LYS A 410 1.59 -0.17 -9.02
CA LYS A 410 3.00 0.02 -8.63
C LYS A 410 3.67 1.22 -9.30
N LEU A 411 3.59 1.32 -10.61
CA LEU A 411 4.28 2.37 -11.37
C LEU A 411 3.69 3.75 -11.07
N TRP A 412 2.36 3.87 -11.07
CA TRP A 412 1.69 5.13 -10.75
C TRP A 412 1.94 5.53 -9.29
N ALA A 413 1.82 4.61 -8.36
CA ALA A 413 2.04 4.90 -6.93
C ALA A 413 3.49 5.35 -6.65
N TRP A 414 4.47 4.73 -7.33
CA TRP A 414 5.87 5.14 -7.23
C TRP A 414 6.09 6.53 -7.81
N GLN A 415 5.62 6.80 -9.04
CA GLN A 415 5.73 8.11 -9.69
C GLN A 415 5.05 9.20 -8.86
N TRP A 416 3.83 8.94 -8.36
CA TRP A 416 3.10 9.88 -7.51
C TRP A 416 3.84 10.17 -6.21
N SER A 417 4.31 9.13 -5.53
CA SER A 417 5.04 9.29 -4.27
C SER A 417 6.36 10.03 -4.45
N PHE A 418 7.09 9.71 -5.51
CA PHE A 418 8.38 10.31 -5.80
C PHE A 418 8.24 11.79 -6.15
N PHE A 419 7.35 12.12 -7.08
CA PHE A 419 7.09 13.52 -7.45
C PHE A 419 6.57 14.35 -6.27
N THR A 420 5.65 13.78 -5.49
CA THR A 420 5.08 14.50 -4.34
C THR A 420 6.13 14.73 -3.26
N LEU A 421 6.99 13.72 -2.96
CA LEU A 421 8.08 13.88 -2.01
C LEU A 421 9.07 14.95 -2.47
N ALA A 422 9.49 14.91 -3.73
CA ALA A 422 10.37 15.91 -4.32
C ALA A 422 9.76 17.32 -4.23
N SER A 423 8.46 17.46 -4.52
CA SER A 423 7.74 18.73 -4.42
C SER A 423 7.66 19.24 -2.98
N ILE A 424 7.40 18.37 -2.00
CA ILE A 424 7.40 18.72 -0.58
C ILE A 424 8.79 19.24 -0.16
N ILE A 425 9.85 18.50 -0.48
CA ILE A 425 11.23 18.87 -0.12
C ILE A 425 11.64 20.19 -0.82
N LYS A 426 11.21 20.39 -2.08
CA LYS A 426 11.50 21.62 -2.83
C LYS A 426 10.87 22.85 -2.20
N GLU A 427 9.60 22.76 -1.85
CA GLU A 427 8.78 23.93 -1.49
C GLU A 427 8.75 24.21 0.01
N THR A 428 9.11 23.24 0.86
CA THR A 428 8.93 23.34 2.31
C THR A 428 10.13 22.88 3.10
N THR A 429 10.26 23.45 4.30
CA THR A 429 11.01 22.86 5.41
C THR A 429 10.03 22.41 6.49
N PHE A 430 10.38 21.38 7.25
CA PHE A 430 9.45 20.85 8.25
C PHE A 430 10.17 20.19 9.42
N GLU A 431 9.51 20.19 10.57
CA GLU A 431 9.93 19.56 11.81
C GLU A 431 8.73 18.96 12.55
N LEU A 432 8.93 17.94 13.36
CA LEU A 432 7.86 17.43 14.23
C LEU A 432 7.45 18.51 15.25
N GLU A 433 6.13 18.69 15.47
CA GLU A 433 5.61 19.53 16.55
C GLU A 433 6.11 19.04 17.92
N ASN A 434 6.06 17.74 18.13
CA ASN A 434 6.65 17.09 19.29
C ASN A 434 7.93 16.34 18.88
N PRO A 435 9.14 16.85 19.19
CA PRO A 435 10.40 16.19 18.85
C PRO A 435 10.54 14.79 19.45
N ASN A 436 9.83 14.53 20.56
CA ASN A 436 9.82 13.24 21.25
C ASN A 436 8.70 12.32 20.77
N TYR A 437 8.01 12.67 19.67
CA TYR A 437 7.00 11.78 19.10
C TYR A 437 7.62 10.42 18.76
N GLU A 438 7.05 9.37 19.34
CA GLU A 438 7.38 7.98 19.02
C GLU A 438 6.41 7.46 17.98
N LEU A 439 6.95 6.75 17.00
CA LEU A 439 6.19 6.22 15.90
C LEU A 439 5.21 5.15 16.37
N PHE A 440 3.93 5.49 16.36
CA PHE A 440 2.85 4.57 16.60
C PHE A 440 2.03 4.38 15.31
N ALA A 441 1.96 3.16 14.82
CA ALA A 441 1.16 2.80 13.66
C ALA A 441 0.01 1.88 14.08
N ASN A 442 -1.15 2.07 13.47
CA ASN A 442 -2.29 1.18 13.71
C ASN A 442 -2.05 -0.22 13.15
N GLY A 443 -2.82 -1.20 13.64
CA GLY A 443 -2.83 -2.57 13.13
C GLY A 443 -3.62 -2.75 11.83
N ALA A 444 -3.78 -1.69 11.02
CA ALA A 444 -4.62 -1.68 9.83
C ALA A 444 -4.06 -2.50 8.67
N PHE A 445 -4.89 -2.69 7.64
CA PHE A 445 -4.49 -3.29 6.37
C PHE A 445 -3.43 -2.45 5.65
N SER A 446 -3.56 -1.12 5.71
CA SER A 446 -2.52 -0.16 5.33
C SER A 446 -2.17 0.68 6.55
N ILE A 447 -0.89 0.61 6.97
CA ILE A 447 -0.41 1.27 8.19
C ILE A 447 0.04 2.70 7.91
N LYS A 448 -0.16 3.58 8.88
CA LYS A 448 0.36 4.97 8.87
C LYS A 448 0.66 5.46 10.28
N PRO A 449 1.54 6.48 10.44
CA PRO A 449 1.73 7.17 11.71
C PRO A 449 0.42 7.79 12.20
N LEU A 450 0.07 7.56 13.47
CA LEU A 450 -1.12 8.12 14.10
C LEU A 450 -0.76 9.36 14.92
N ASP A 451 -1.66 10.34 14.92
CA ASP A 451 -1.57 11.56 15.72
C ASP A 451 -0.25 12.33 15.58
N MET A 452 0.36 12.24 14.41
CA MET A 452 1.57 12.96 14.06
C MET A 452 1.24 14.35 13.51
N PHE A 453 1.70 15.38 14.22
CA PHE A 453 1.62 16.77 13.77
C PHE A 453 3.01 17.29 13.40
N VAL A 454 3.06 18.08 12.36
CA VAL A 454 4.29 18.61 11.75
C VAL A 454 4.14 20.11 11.57
N LEU A 455 5.22 20.84 11.83
CA LEU A 455 5.31 22.27 11.61
C LEU A 455 5.99 22.49 10.25
N PHE A 456 5.23 22.94 9.27
CA PHE A 456 5.73 23.27 7.94
C PHE A 456 6.04 24.76 7.80
N SER A 457 7.06 25.10 7.03
CA SER A 457 7.43 26.45 6.67
C SER A 457 7.82 26.52 5.19
N PRO A 458 7.63 27.66 4.51
CA PRO A 458 8.16 27.83 3.17
C PRO A 458 9.67 27.65 3.18
N ARG A 459 10.19 26.96 2.18
CA ARG A 459 11.62 26.91 1.93
C ARG A 459 12.04 28.17 1.17
N LYS A 460 13.10 28.82 1.64
CA LYS A 460 13.68 30.03 1.02
C LYS A 460 14.63 29.66 -0.07
#